data_e32ed660163331cdce8c5786eb2325d9
#
_entry.id   e32ed660163331cdce8c5786eb2325d9
#
_cell.length_a   1.000
_cell.length_b   1.000
_cell.length_c   1.000
_cell.angle_alpha   90.00
_cell.angle_beta   90.00
_cell.angle_gamma   90.00
#
_symmetry.space_group_name_H-M   'P 1'
#
loop_
_entity.id
_entity.type
_entity.pdbx_description
1 polymer ?
#
loop_
_entity_poly.entity_id
_entity_poly.type
_entity_poly.pdbx_seq_one_letter_code
_entity_poly.pdbx_strand_id
1 'polypeptide(L)'
;MTAGPVWEAGEKTHRDENFPVASHLVSKQHRPVILAFYRFARAADDVADHPKLSESEKIRKLDQFEETLLGKTDEIADALPLRAAIAERGLSPKHGQDLLVAFRMDASKHRYADWDDLIYYCTYSAMPVGRFVLDVHGESRATWPANDALCAALQIINHLQDCGADYRRLDRIYIPLDRLAARDIPVEALAAPEASLDLLKTIHELAAKTKELLGAADLSRGIRDLRLSLEVAAIERLARKLVQMLLERDPLSEPVHLTKLGFAYNLITAASIAFGRRLFAPGNAAAALRGIDDQPSP
;
A
#
# COMPACT_ATOMS: atom_id res chain seq x y z
N MET A 1 18.12 -10.89 34.88
CA MET A 1 16.91 -11.00 34.05
C MET A 1 16.06 -9.76 34.34
N THR A 2 16.24 -8.71 33.57
CA THR A 2 15.44 -7.48 33.64
C THR A 2 14.64 -7.42 32.36
N ALA A 3 13.33 -7.61 32.47
CA ALA A 3 12.40 -7.40 31.37
C ALA A 3 12.53 -5.97 30.87
N GLY A 4 12.86 -5.78 29.60
CA GLY A 4 12.84 -4.50 28.94
C GLY A 4 11.42 -3.93 28.90
N PRO A 5 11.27 -2.61 28.74
CA PRO A 5 9.98 -1.96 28.82
C PRO A 5 9.06 -2.45 27.70
N VAL A 6 7.90 -2.97 28.12
CA VAL A 6 6.79 -3.32 27.23
C VAL A 6 6.26 -2.02 26.63
N TRP A 7 6.31 -1.90 25.34
CA TRP A 7 5.76 -0.82 24.55
C TRP A 7 4.25 -0.95 24.44
N GLU A 8 3.52 0.02 24.95
CA GLU A 8 2.14 0.26 24.54
C GLU A 8 2.18 1.19 23.30
N ALA A 9 2.46 0.64 22.14
CA ALA A 9 2.12 1.26 20.87
C ALA A 9 0.60 1.20 20.74
N GLY A 10 -0.04 2.34 20.45
CA GLY A 10 -1.46 2.35 20.12
C GLY A 10 -1.73 1.36 18.99
N GLU A 11 -2.45 0.27 19.31
CA GLU A 11 -2.69 -0.85 18.41
C GLU A 11 -3.53 -0.43 17.20
N LYS A 12 -2.88 0.08 16.12
CA LYS A 12 -3.46 -0.10 14.79
C LYS A 12 -3.28 -1.56 14.43
N THR A 13 -4.37 -2.30 14.37
CA THR A 13 -4.37 -3.70 13.92
C THR A 13 -4.52 -3.74 12.40
N HIS A 14 -4.18 -4.86 11.75
CA HIS A 14 -4.42 -5.11 10.32
C HIS A 14 -5.89 -4.91 9.88
N ARG A 15 -6.81 -4.68 10.84
CA ARG A 15 -8.24 -4.39 10.61
C ARG A 15 -8.54 -2.89 10.50
N ASP A 16 -7.59 -2.04 10.88
CA ASP A 16 -7.73 -0.58 10.93
C ASP A 16 -7.13 0.09 9.69
N GLU A 17 -6.53 -0.71 8.79
CA GLU A 17 -6.01 -0.24 7.50
C GLU A 17 -7.15 0.12 6.54
N ASN A 18 -6.96 1.16 5.73
CA ASN A 18 -7.92 1.61 4.71
C ASN A 18 -8.22 0.53 3.64
N PHE A 19 -7.35 -0.49 3.54
CA PHE A 19 -7.48 -1.61 2.60
C PHE A 19 -7.27 -2.93 3.34
N PRO A 20 -7.98 -4.02 2.96
CA PRO A 20 -7.86 -5.30 3.65
C PRO A 20 -6.46 -5.91 3.46
N VAL A 21 -5.73 -6.09 4.56
CA VAL A 21 -4.47 -6.82 4.59
C VAL A 21 -4.77 -8.30 4.84
N ALA A 22 -4.30 -9.20 3.96
CA ALA A 22 -4.52 -10.65 4.04
C ALA A 22 -6.01 -11.02 4.26
N SER A 23 -6.89 -10.45 3.43
CA SER A 23 -8.34 -10.63 3.52
C SER A 23 -8.76 -12.11 3.43
N HIS A 24 -10.04 -12.40 3.68
CA HIS A 24 -10.59 -13.75 3.51
C HIS A 24 -10.53 -14.24 2.04
N LEU A 25 -10.31 -13.37 1.07
CA LEU A 25 -10.13 -13.73 -0.34
C LEU A 25 -8.75 -14.34 -0.60
N VAL A 26 -7.69 -13.89 0.11
CA VAL A 26 -6.37 -14.52 0.03
C VAL A 26 -6.45 -15.97 0.47
N SER A 27 -5.90 -16.87 -0.32
CA SER A 27 -5.92 -18.31 -0.02
C SER A 27 -5.19 -18.61 1.30
N LYS A 28 -5.65 -19.66 2.03
CA LYS A 28 -5.08 -20.02 3.33
C LYS A 28 -3.57 -20.31 3.27
N GLN A 29 -3.08 -20.81 2.13
CA GLN A 29 -1.66 -21.13 1.93
C GLN A 29 -0.75 -19.88 1.81
N HIS A 30 -1.27 -18.73 1.34
CA HIS A 30 -0.50 -17.49 1.15
C HIS A 30 -0.59 -16.55 2.34
N ARG A 31 -1.66 -16.66 3.13
CA ARG A 31 -1.93 -15.80 4.28
C ARG A 31 -0.80 -15.70 5.30
N PRO A 32 -0.16 -16.81 5.75
CA PRO A 32 0.92 -16.73 6.73
C PRO A 32 2.12 -15.89 6.25
N VAL A 33 2.48 -16.03 4.97
CA VAL A 33 3.61 -15.30 4.37
C VAL A 33 3.31 -13.81 4.25
N ILE A 34 2.10 -13.46 3.80
CA ILE A 34 1.66 -12.06 3.69
C ILE A 34 1.59 -11.42 5.08
N LEU A 35 1.09 -12.13 6.10
CA LEU A 35 1.07 -11.65 7.48
C LEU A 35 2.48 -11.49 8.07
N ALA A 36 3.43 -12.37 7.73
CA ALA A 36 4.82 -12.22 8.16
C ALA A 36 5.44 -10.95 7.55
N PHE A 37 5.18 -10.68 6.26
CA PHE A 37 5.62 -9.45 5.60
C PHE A 37 4.98 -8.20 6.21
N TYR A 38 3.68 -8.23 6.49
CA TYR A 38 2.98 -7.13 7.15
C TYR A 38 3.56 -6.83 8.55
N ARG A 39 3.80 -7.86 9.37
CA ARG A 39 4.39 -7.70 10.70
C ARG A 39 5.78 -7.11 10.64
N PHE A 40 6.61 -7.58 9.72
CA PHE A 40 7.94 -7.03 9.46
C PHE A 40 7.85 -5.55 9.08
N ALA A 41 7.00 -5.20 8.10
CA ALA A 41 6.81 -3.84 7.65
C ALA A 41 6.32 -2.94 8.79
N ARG A 42 5.32 -3.40 9.56
CA ARG A 42 4.76 -2.64 10.69
C ARG A 42 5.78 -2.40 11.80
N ALA A 43 6.54 -3.42 12.17
CA ALA A 43 7.57 -3.27 13.21
C ALA A 43 8.69 -2.32 12.78
N ALA A 44 9.07 -2.32 11.50
CA ALA A 44 10.06 -1.38 10.97
C ALA A 44 9.50 0.06 10.85
N ASP A 45 8.23 0.23 10.48
CA ASP A 45 7.50 1.49 10.47
C ASP A 45 7.44 2.11 11.88
N ASP A 46 7.11 1.31 12.89
CA ASP A 46 7.10 1.73 14.30
C ASP A 46 8.49 2.23 14.78
N VAL A 47 9.57 1.71 14.22
CA VAL A 47 10.93 2.24 14.46
C VAL A 47 11.12 3.59 13.79
N ALA A 48 10.72 3.73 12.52
CA ALA A 48 10.87 4.97 11.77
C ALA A 48 10.05 6.12 12.38
N ASP A 49 8.86 5.81 12.90
CA ASP A 49 7.94 6.78 13.50
C ASP A 49 8.19 7.01 15.00
N HIS A 50 9.18 6.32 15.60
CA HIS A 50 9.39 6.37 17.02
C HIS A 50 9.73 7.78 17.54
N PRO A 51 8.92 8.39 18.44
CA PRO A 51 9.06 9.81 18.78
C PRO A 51 10.29 10.13 19.65
N LYS A 52 10.91 9.11 20.29
CA LYS A 52 12.02 9.29 21.23
C LYS A 52 13.37 8.85 20.66
N LEU A 53 13.40 8.15 19.54
CA LEU A 53 14.65 7.73 18.92
C LEU A 53 15.21 8.87 18.06
N SER A 54 16.51 9.10 18.17
CA SER A 54 17.24 9.94 17.21
C SER A 54 17.28 9.29 15.84
N GLU A 55 17.51 10.08 14.79
CA GLU A 55 17.67 9.61 13.42
C GLU A 55 18.69 8.47 13.32
N SER A 56 19.87 8.65 13.94
CA SER A 56 20.94 7.64 13.93
C SER A 56 20.54 6.33 14.65
N GLU A 57 19.73 6.40 15.69
CA GLU A 57 19.20 5.20 16.37
C GLU A 57 18.16 4.49 15.52
N LYS A 58 17.29 5.25 14.85
CA LYS A 58 16.31 4.70 13.90
C LYS A 58 17.02 3.95 12.77
N ILE A 59 17.98 4.60 12.11
CA ILE A 59 18.75 4.00 11.01
C ILE A 59 19.45 2.71 11.47
N ARG A 60 20.16 2.75 12.60
CA ARG A 60 20.84 1.56 13.14
C ARG A 60 19.87 0.40 13.42
N LYS A 61 18.67 0.68 13.95
CA LYS A 61 17.66 -0.37 14.16
C LYS A 61 17.14 -0.93 12.83
N LEU A 62 16.91 -0.09 11.84
CA LEU A 62 16.48 -0.52 10.49
C LEU A 62 17.59 -1.35 9.79
N ASP A 63 18.88 -1.06 10.06
CA ASP A 63 19.98 -1.90 9.58
C ASP A 63 19.97 -3.29 10.25
N GLN A 64 19.68 -3.38 11.56
CA GLN A 64 19.49 -4.65 12.26
C GLN A 64 18.30 -5.46 11.69
N PHE A 65 17.20 -4.80 11.29
CA PHE A 65 16.10 -5.44 10.56
C PHE A 65 16.59 -6.07 9.25
N GLU A 66 17.38 -5.34 8.47
CA GLU A 66 17.93 -5.82 7.21
C GLU A 66 18.91 -6.98 7.41
N GLU A 67 19.81 -6.87 8.36
CA GLU A 67 20.78 -7.94 8.69
C GLU A 67 20.08 -9.21 9.15
N THR A 68 19.03 -9.08 9.96
CA THR A 68 18.22 -10.22 10.39
C THR A 68 17.44 -10.84 9.23
N LEU A 69 16.82 -10.02 8.37
CA LEU A 69 16.12 -10.49 7.18
C LEU A 69 17.05 -11.27 6.24
N LEU A 70 18.30 -10.81 6.10
CA LEU A 70 19.33 -11.43 5.25
C LEU A 70 20.03 -12.63 5.93
N GLY A 71 19.70 -12.97 7.17
CA GLY A 71 20.27 -14.09 7.91
C GLY A 71 21.68 -13.87 8.43
N LYS A 72 22.13 -12.63 8.55
CA LYS A 72 23.43 -12.28 9.14
C LYS A 72 23.39 -12.28 10.67
N THR A 73 22.22 -11.97 11.26
CA THR A 73 21.95 -11.97 12.69
C THR A 73 20.55 -12.53 12.98
N ASP A 74 20.21 -12.74 14.26
CA ASP A 74 18.88 -13.15 14.73
C ASP A 74 18.29 -12.12 15.72
N GLU A 75 18.77 -10.87 15.68
CA GLU A 75 18.49 -9.88 16.72
C GLU A 75 17.05 -9.37 16.71
N ILE A 76 16.41 -9.29 15.53
CA ILE A 76 15.07 -8.73 15.36
C ILE A 76 14.04 -9.84 15.22
N ALA A 77 13.30 -10.11 16.31
CA ALA A 77 12.30 -11.18 16.36
C ALA A 77 11.22 -11.03 15.28
N ASP A 78 10.81 -9.80 14.94
CA ASP A 78 9.78 -9.53 13.93
C ASP A 78 10.23 -9.79 12.50
N ALA A 79 11.55 -9.86 12.24
CA ALA A 79 12.10 -10.19 10.93
C ALA A 79 12.24 -11.72 10.69
N LEU A 80 12.34 -12.52 11.75
CA LEU A 80 12.56 -13.96 11.65
C LEU A 80 11.44 -14.72 10.91
N PRO A 81 10.13 -14.44 11.16
CA PRO A 81 9.06 -15.13 10.45
C PRO A 81 9.07 -14.84 8.94
N LEU A 82 9.38 -13.60 8.55
CA LEU A 82 9.48 -13.25 7.14
C LEU A 82 10.66 -13.93 6.48
N ARG A 83 11.84 -13.92 7.11
CA ARG A 83 13.03 -14.65 6.62
C ARG A 83 12.74 -16.12 6.39
N ALA A 84 12.11 -16.78 7.36
CA ALA A 84 11.76 -18.20 7.24
C ALA A 84 10.78 -18.45 6.08
N ALA A 85 9.74 -17.61 5.95
CA ALA A 85 8.74 -17.73 4.89
C ALA A 85 9.32 -17.48 3.48
N ILE A 86 10.26 -16.53 3.35
CA ILE A 86 10.98 -16.23 2.10
C ILE A 86 11.86 -17.44 1.72
N ALA A 87 12.62 -17.99 2.68
CA ALA A 87 13.50 -19.14 2.44
C ALA A 87 12.69 -20.38 2.03
N GLU A 88 11.60 -20.70 2.74
CA GLU A 88 10.72 -21.83 2.45
C GLU A 88 10.14 -21.79 1.04
N ARG A 89 9.83 -20.57 0.54
CA ARG A 89 9.15 -20.39 -0.75
C ARG A 89 10.06 -19.98 -1.90
N GLY A 90 11.36 -19.83 -1.66
CA GLY A 90 12.32 -19.37 -2.66
C GLY A 90 12.04 -17.94 -3.15
N LEU A 91 11.46 -17.08 -2.28
CA LEU A 91 11.17 -15.69 -2.59
C LEU A 91 12.40 -14.81 -2.35
N SER A 92 12.42 -13.64 -3.02
CA SER A 92 13.48 -12.66 -2.81
C SER A 92 13.23 -11.81 -1.54
N PRO A 93 14.26 -11.52 -0.73
CA PRO A 93 14.16 -10.55 0.36
C PRO A 93 14.03 -9.09 -0.11
N LYS A 94 14.21 -8.86 -1.41
CA LYS A 94 14.31 -7.51 -2.02
C LYS A 94 13.14 -6.58 -1.65
N HIS A 95 11.91 -7.10 -1.60
CA HIS A 95 10.75 -6.27 -1.25
C HIS A 95 10.79 -5.78 0.20
N GLY A 96 11.28 -6.61 1.13
CA GLY A 96 11.53 -6.19 2.50
C GLY A 96 12.65 -5.17 2.61
N GLN A 97 13.75 -5.36 1.85
CA GLN A 97 14.85 -4.40 1.78
C GLN A 97 14.38 -3.06 1.20
N ASP A 98 13.54 -3.07 0.15
CA ASP A 98 13.00 -1.85 -0.44
C ASP A 98 12.16 -1.05 0.57
N LEU A 99 11.30 -1.71 1.37
CA LEU A 99 10.58 -1.05 2.44
C LEU A 99 11.51 -0.41 3.49
N LEU A 100 12.61 -1.08 3.85
CA LEU A 100 13.59 -0.51 4.78
C LEU A 100 14.26 0.75 4.21
N VAL A 101 14.42 0.87 2.88
CA VAL A 101 14.88 2.12 2.25
C VAL A 101 13.88 3.25 2.51
N ALA A 102 12.56 3.00 2.33
CA ALA A 102 11.54 4.00 2.63
C ALA A 102 11.53 4.40 4.10
N PHE A 103 11.61 3.45 5.02
CA PHE A 103 11.65 3.73 6.46
C PHE A 103 12.91 4.52 6.89
N ARG A 104 14.06 4.30 6.22
CA ARG A 104 15.24 5.16 6.41
C ARG A 104 14.99 6.57 5.87
N MET A 105 14.27 6.73 4.75
CA MET A 105 13.84 8.06 4.30
C MET A 105 12.94 8.72 5.34
N ASP A 106 11.95 8.00 5.90
CA ASP A 106 11.03 8.54 6.90
C ASP A 106 11.73 8.97 8.21
N ALA A 107 12.92 8.43 8.50
CA ALA A 107 13.71 8.84 9.64
C ALA A 107 14.38 10.23 9.46
N SER A 108 14.60 10.67 8.22
CA SER A 108 15.40 11.87 7.89
C SER A 108 14.72 12.85 6.94
N LYS A 109 13.83 12.36 6.05
CA LYS A 109 13.20 13.17 5.01
C LYS A 109 11.72 13.41 5.33
N HIS A 110 11.39 14.66 5.60
CA HIS A 110 10.04 15.06 6.00
C HIS A 110 9.31 15.86 4.91
N ARG A 111 9.95 16.13 3.78
CA ARG A 111 9.45 17.00 2.70
C ARG A 111 9.82 16.42 1.34
N TYR A 112 8.97 16.64 0.37
CA TYR A 112 9.16 16.19 -1.02
C TYR A 112 9.17 17.41 -1.94
N ALA A 113 10.19 17.50 -2.81
CA ALA A 113 10.41 18.67 -3.64
C ALA A 113 9.30 18.85 -4.69
N ASP A 114 8.95 17.76 -5.35
CA ASP A 114 7.99 17.73 -6.45
C ASP A 114 7.26 16.37 -6.52
N TRP A 115 6.43 16.22 -7.55
CA TRP A 115 5.68 14.98 -7.78
C TRP A 115 6.58 13.76 -8.04
N ASP A 116 7.66 13.92 -8.76
CA ASP A 116 8.55 12.82 -9.11
C ASP A 116 9.32 12.34 -7.88
N ASP A 117 9.68 13.24 -6.99
CA ASP A 117 10.27 12.92 -5.69
C ASP A 117 9.29 12.16 -4.77
N LEU A 118 8.00 12.49 -4.81
CA LEU A 118 6.96 11.73 -4.11
C LEU A 118 6.74 10.34 -4.74
N ILE A 119 6.75 10.22 -6.06
CA ILE A 119 6.68 8.92 -6.75
C ILE A 119 7.91 8.07 -6.47
N TYR A 120 9.11 8.69 -6.41
CA TYR A 120 10.33 8.00 -6.01
C TYR A 120 10.21 7.39 -4.62
N TYR A 121 9.65 8.12 -3.65
CA TYR A 121 9.34 7.56 -2.33
C TYR A 121 8.37 6.37 -2.43
N CYS A 122 7.30 6.49 -3.21
CA CYS A 122 6.34 5.39 -3.41
C CYS A 122 6.98 4.13 -4.01
N THR A 123 8.10 4.28 -4.75
CA THR A 123 8.87 3.14 -5.30
C THR A 123 9.37 2.21 -4.20
N TYR A 124 9.66 2.76 -3.02
CA TYR A 124 10.16 2.00 -1.88
C TYR A 124 9.10 1.78 -0.80
N SER A 125 8.17 2.71 -0.60
CA SER A 125 7.20 2.62 0.50
C SER A 125 5.94 1.81 0.18
N ALA A 126 5.51 1.78 -1.08
CA ALA A 126 4.23 1.18 -1.46
C ALA A 126 4.34 0.08 -2.53
N MET A 127 5.08 0.33 -3.61
CA MET A 127 5.18 -0.63 -4.74
C MET A 127 5.69 -2.01 -4.33
N PRO A 128 6.68 -2.15 -3.40
CA PRO A 128 7.17 -3.44 -2.95
C PRO A 128 6.10 -4.30 -2.25
N VAL A 129 5.11 -3.68 -1.61
CA VAL A 129 4.03 -4.39 -0.91
C VAL A 129 3.20 -5.21 -1.90
N GLY A 130 2.73 -4.56 -2.96
CA GLY A 130 1.95 -5.25 -3.99
C GLY A 130 2.79 -6.24 -4.79
N ARG A 131 4.05 -5.89 -5.14
CA ARG A 131 4.98 -6.80 -5.82
C ARG A 131 5.22 -8.07 -5.01
N PHE A 132 5.38 -7.95 -3.68
CA PHE A 132 5.52 -9.10 -2.79
C PHE A 132 4.28 -10.01 -2.83
N VAL A 133 3.09 -9.42 -2.77
CA VAL A 133 1.83 -10.19 -2.87
C VAL A 133 1.74 -10.92 -4.20
N LEU A 134 2.11 -10.28 -5.32
CA LEU A 134 2.14 -10.91 -6.64
C LEU A 134 3.14 -12.06 -6.71
N ASP A 135 4.36 -11.87 -6.18
CA ASP A 135 5.39 -12.91 -6.15
C ASP A 135 4.97 -14.11 -5.29
N VAL A 136 4.31 -13.88 -4.14
CA VAL A 136 3.75 -14.96 -3.27
C VAL A 136 2.71 -15.79 -4.02
N HIS A 137 1.94 -15.18 -4.94
CA HIS A 137 0.94 -15.88 -5.76
C HIS A 137 1.53 -16.44 -7.08
N GLY A 138 2.81 -16.25 -7.34
CA GLY A 138 3.48 -16.70 -8.57
C GLY A 138 2.97 -15.97 -9.82
N GLU A 139 2.50 -14.74 -9.68
CA GLU A 139 2.03 -13.93 -10.80
C GLU A 139 3.21 -13.44 -11.68
N SER A 140 2.90 -13.12 -12.92
CA SER A 140 3.92 -12.63 -13.86
C SER A 140 4.40 -11.23 -13.47
N ARG A 141 5.70 -10.97 -13.56
CA ARG A 141 6.27 -9.62 -13.39
C ARG A 141 5.78 -8.60 -14.43
N ALA A 142 5.16 -9.07 -15.54
CA ALA A 142 4.46 -8.20 -16.48
C ALA A 142 3.29 -7.43 -15.83
N THR A 143 2.81 -7.86 -14.64
CA THR A 143 1.79 -7.15 -13.86
C THR A 143 2.36 -6.01 -13.01
N TRP A 144 3.69 -5.93 -12.82
CA TRP A 144 4.33 -4.94 -11.95
C TRP A 144 4.04 -3.47 -12.34
N PRO A 145 4.07 -3.05 -13.61
CA PRO A 145 3.75 -1.66 -13.94
C PRO A 145 2.35 -1.23 -13.47
N ALA A 146 1.34 -2.10 -13.64
CA ALA A 146 -0.02 -1.82 -13.18
C ALA A 146 -0.11 -1.87 -11.64
N ASN A 147 0.62 -2.78 -10.98
CA ASN A 147 0.77 -2.82 -9.53
C ASN A 147 1.37 -1.53 -8.98
N ASP A 148 2.45 -1.07 -9.58
CA ASP A 148 3.18 0.11 -9.12
C ASP A 148 2.32 1.37 -9.20
N ALA A 149 1.57 1.51 -10.30
CA ALA A 149 0.61 2.59 -10.46
C ALA A 149 -0.50 2.53 -9.39
N LEU A 150 -1.03 1.33 -9.10
CA LEU A 150 -2.04 1.15 -8.06
C LEU A 150 -1.48 1.46 -6.67
N CYS A 151 -0.32 0.89 -6.32
CA CYS A 151 0.30 1.06 -5.00
C CYS A 151 0.69 2.52 -4.75
N ALA A 152 1.28 3.21 -5.74
CA ALA A 152 1.57 4.63 -5.63
C ALA A 152 0.30 5.47 -5.45
N ALA A 153 -0.76 5.18 -6.20
CA ALA A 153 -2.03 5.87 -6.06
C ALA A 153 -2.65 5.68 -4.67
N LEU A 154 -2.61 4.45 -4.13
CA LEU A 154 -3.09 4.14 -2.77
C LEU A 154 -2.33 4.91 -1.70
N GLN A 155 -1.01 4.96 -1.82
CA GLN A 155 -0.14 5.69 -0.90
C GLN A 155 -0.44 7.20 -0.94
N ILE A 156 -0.54 7.77 -2.14
CA ILE A 156 -0.84 9.21 -2.29
C ILE A 156 -2.25 9.53 -1.77
N ILE A 157 -3.24 8.66 -1.99
CA ILE A 157 -4.57 8.82 -1.40
C ILE A 157 -4.47 8.94 0.12
N ASN A 158 -3.75 8.01 0.78
CA ASN A 158 -3.56 8.05 2.23
C ASN A 158 -2.88 9.36 2.68
N HIS A 159 -1.81 9.77 1.99
CA HIS A 159 -1.11 11.01 2.31
C HIS A 159 -1.99 12.26 2.14
N LEU A 160 -2.86 12.30 1.13
CA LEU A 160 -3.80 13.41 0.96
C LEU A 160 -4.91 13.40 2.00
N GLN A 161 -5.41 12.21 2.38
CA GLN A 161 -6.40 12.06 3.45
C GLN A 161 -5.87 12.54 4.80
N ASP A 162 -4.62 12.20 5.10
CA ASP A 162 -4.01 12.39 6.40
C ASP A 162 -3.07 13.62 6.46
N CYS A 163 -3.03 14.48 5.41
CA CYS A 163 -2.04 15.55 5.26
C CYS A 163 -1.96 16.50 6.47
N GLY A 164 -3.08 16.87 7.07
CA GLY A 164 -3.11 17.67 8.28
C GLY A 164 -2.67 16.92 9.54
N ALA A 165 -3.00 15.63 9.64
CA ALA A 165 -2.61 14.78 10.77
C ALA A 165 -1.11 14.47 10.73
N ASP A 166 -0.57 14.15 9.55
CA ASP A 166 0.85 13.86 9.33
C ASP A 166 1.71 15.07 9.65
N TYR A 167 1.27 16.26 9.21
CA TYR A 167 1.96 17.50 9.57
C TYR A 167 1.99 17.74 11.08
N ARG A 168 0.84 17.62 11.76
CA ARG A 168 0.74 17.92 13.20
C ARG A 168 1.46 16.90 14.10
N ARG A 169 1.47 15.61 13.69
CA ARG A 169 1.98 14.51 14.53
C ARG A 169 3.42 14.14 14.25
N LEU A 170 3.82 14.21 12.97
CA LEU A 170 5.10 13.68 12.49
C LEU A 170 5.97 14.77 11.84
N ASP A 171 5.47 15.98 11.70
CA ASP A 171 6.08 17.05 10.91
C ASP A 171 6.43 16.58 9.48
N ARG A 172 5.59 15.72 8.89
CA ARG A 172 5.75 15.20 7.53
C ARG A 172 4.78 15.88 6.58
N ILE A 173 5.27 16.24 5.39
CA ILE A 173 4.50 16.87 4.32
C ILE A 173 4.74 16.10 3.03
N TYR A 174 3.71 15.38 2.60
CA TYR A 174 3.69 14.63 1.34
C TYR A 174 3.10 15.43 0.17
N ILE A 175 2.54 16.61 0.43
CA ILE A 175 2.18 17.56 -0.61
C ILE A 175 3.48 18.15 -1.16
N PRO A 176 3.78 18.02 -2.48
CA PRO A 176 5.01 18.52 -3.06
C PRO A 176 5.20 20.02 -2.85
N LEU A 177 6.40 20.41 -2.41
CA LEU A 177 6.73 21.79 -2.05
C LEU A 177 6.61 22.75 -3.24
N ASP A 178 6.91 22.29 -4.46
CA ASP A 178 6.74 23.08 -5.69
C ASP A 178 5.28 23.52 -5.90
N ARG A 179 4.32 22.67 -5.50
CA ARG A 179 2.88 22.95 -5.61
C ARG A 179 2.40 23.95 -4.58
N LEU A 180 2.92 23.87 -3.36
CA LEU A 180 2.66 24.86 -2.32
C LEU A 180 3.27 26.23 -2.69
N ALA A 181 4.55 26.22 -3.11
CA ALA A 181 5.26 27.43 -3.49
C ALA A 181 4.64 28.15 -4.70
N ALA A 182 4.12 27.40 -5.69
CA ALA A 182 3.46 27.99 -6.87
C ALA A 182 2.20 28.83 -6.53
N ARG A 183 1.70 28.73 -5.30
CA ARG A 183 0.52 29.47 -4.80
C ARG A 183 0.80 30.27 -3.53
N ASP A 184 2.08 30.45 -3.19
CA ASP A 184 2.52 31.13 -1.96
C ASP A 184 1.86 30.54 -0.69
N ILE A 185 1.61 29.23 -0.64
CA ILE A 185 1.00 28.53 0.50
C ILE A 185 2.10 28.14 1.48
N PRO A 186 2.10 28.68 2.72
CA PRO A 186 3.03 28.24 3.74
C PRO A 186 2.67 26.83 4.23
N VAL A 187 3.67 26.03 4.62
CA VAL A 187 3.46 24.64 5.07
C VAL A 187 2.59 24.56 6.33
N GLU A 188 2.61 25.61 7.15
CA GLU A 188 1.79 25.76 8.36
C GLU A 188 0.29 25.79 8.06
N ALA A 189 -0.11 26.08 6.82
CA ALA A 189 -1.51 26.02 6.38
C ALA A 189 -2.11 24.62 6.55
N LEU A 190 -1.29 23.56 6.58
CA LEU A 190 -1.72 22.19 6.85
C LEU A 190 -2.17 21.96 8.31
N ALA A 191 -1.83 22.87 9.23
CA ALA A 191 -2.32 22.80 10.63
C ALA A 191 -3.71 23.41 10.79
N ALA A 192 -4.22 24.12 9.79
CA ALA A 192 -5.52 24.78 9.86
C ALA A 192 -6.68 23.79 10.02
N PRO A 193 -7.81 24.20 10.61
CA PRO A 193 -8.99 23.35 10.73
C PRO A 193 -9.71 23.11 9.39
N GLU A 194 -9.45 23.94 8.39
CA GLU A 194 -9.97 23.84 7.02
C GLU A 194 -8.93 24.36 6.03
N ALA A 195 -8.95 23.84 4.82
CA ALA A 195 -8.04 24.27 3.78
C ALA A 195 -8.47 25.63 3.19
N SER A 196 -7.50 26.53 2.95
CA SER A 196 -7.73 27.70 2.12
C SER A 196 -8.13 27.28 0.69
N LEU A 197 -8.77 28.14 -0.07
CA LEU A 197 -9.17 27.84 -1.46
C LEU A 197 -7.98 27.39 -2.32
N ASP A 198 -6.80 27.97 -2.12
CA ASP A 198 -5.62 27.64 -2.91
C ASP A 198 -4.98 26.33 -2.44
N LEU A 199 -4.98 26.02 -1.15
CA LEU A 199 -4.56 24.70 -0.64
C LEU A 199 -5.53 23.62 -1.12
N LEU A 200 -6.84 23.84 -1.08
CA LEU A 200 -7.84 22.89 -1.57
C LEU A 200 -7.67 22.62 -3.07
N LYS A 201 -7.44 23.66 -3.90
CA LYS A 201 -7.11 23.48 -5.31
C LYS A 201 -5.85 22.64 -5.51
N THR A 202 -4.82 22.85 -4.69
CA THR A 202 -3.57 22.08 -4.73
C THR A 202 -3.84 20.60 -4.42
N ILE A 203 -4.62 20.30 -3.39
CA ILE A 203 -5.02 18.93 -3.04
C ILE A 203 -5.84 18.30 -4.17
N HIS A 204 -6.79 19.03 -4.76
CA HIS A 204 -7.60 18.54 -5.89
C HIS A 204 -6.75 18.26 -7.14
N GLU A 205 -5.74 19.07 -7.45
CA GLU A 205 -4.80 18.81 -8.54
C GLU A 205 -3.99 17.51 -8.31
N LEU A 206 -3.50 17.30 -7.10
CA LEU A 206 -2.80 16.06 -6.75
C LEU A 206 -3.74 14.85 -6.80
N ALA A 207 -4.98 15.00 -6.34
CA ALA A 207 -6.01 13.97 -6.46
C ALA A 207 -6.33 13.65 -7.94
N ALA A 208 -6.36 14.66 -8.82
CA ALA A 208 -6.54 14.46 -10.26
C ALA A 208 -5.36 13.69 -10.88
N LYS A 209 -4.11 14.05 -10.55
CA LYS A 209 -2.93 13.27 -10.97
C LYS A 209 -2.97 11.83 -10.45
N THR A 210 -3.42 11.63 -9.22
CA THR A 210 -3.60 10.29 -8.64
C THR A 210 -4.67 9.48 -9.38
N LYS A 211 -5.74 10.13 -9.84
CA LYS A 211 -6.76 9.50 -10.70
C LYS A 211 -6.18 9.04 -12.04
N GLU A 212 -5.23 9.78 -12.60
CA GLU A 212 -4.52 9.38 -13.83
C GLU A 212 -3.68 8.12 -13.59
N LEU A 213 -2.96 8.01 -12.45
CA LEU A 213 -2.26 6.78 -12.07
C LEU A 213 -3.21 5.59 -11.99
N LEU A 214 -4.39 5.77 -11.38
CA LEU A 214 -5.42 4.73 -11.31
C LEU A 214 -5.98 4.35 -12.70
N GLY A 215 -5.90 5.24 -13.67
CA GLY A 215 -6.24 4.95 -15.07
C GLY A 215 -5.28 3.95 -15.71
N ALA A 216 -4.00 3.98 -15.33
CA ALA A 216 -2.99 3.02 -15.79
C ALA A 216 -3.00 1.70 -14.96
N ALA A 217 -3.66 1.68 -13.80
CA ALA A 217 -3.72 0.54 -12.89
C ALA A 217 -4.90 -0.40 -13.25
N ASP A 218 -4.77 -1.20 -14.32
CA ASP A 218 -5.74 -2.28 -14.63
C ASP A 218 -5.15 -3.64 -14.22
N LEU A 219 -4.65 -3.69 -12.97
CA LEU A 219 -3.92 -4.82 -12.41
C LEU A 219 -4.78 -6.07 -12.31
N SER A 220 -6.03 -5.93 -11.86
CA SER A 220 -6.94 -7.06 -11.64
C SER A 220 -7.16 -7.92 -12.87
N ARG A 221 -7.04 -7.36 -14.09
CA ARG A 221 -7.14 -8.11 -15.36
C ARG A 221 -5.90 -8.91 -15.69
N GLY A 222 -4.72 -8.46 -15.25
CA GLY A 222 -3.45 -9.13 -15.50
C GLY A 222 -3.19 -10.31 -14.57
N ILE A 223 -3.90 -10.42 -13.45
CA ILE A 223 -3.73 -11.44 -12.42
C ILE A 223 -4.44 -12.74 -12.83
N ARG A 224 -3.73 -13.88 -12.75
CA ARG A 224 -4.25 -15.21 -13.08
C ARG A 224 -5.03 -15.82 -11.92
N ASP A 225 -4.54 -15.67 -10.67
CA ASP A 225 -5.27 -16.14 -9.50
C ASP A 225 -6.60 -15.40 -9.36
N LEU A 226 -7.70 -16.15 -9.39
CA LEU A 226 -9.06 -15.57 -9.37
C LEU A 226 -9.32 -14.81 -8.07
N ARG A 227 -8.89 -15.34 -6.92
CA ARG A 227 -9.18 -14.72 -5.63
C ARG A 227 -8.41 -13.41 -5.48
N LEU A 228 -7.13 -13.41 -5.83
CA LEU A 228 -6.31 -12.20 -5.84
C LEU A 228 -6.86 -11.16 -6.84
N SER A 229 -7.25 -11.59 -8.04
CA SER A 229 -7.87 -10.71 -9.04
C SER A 229 -9.13 -10.03 -8.52
N LEU A 230 -10.01 -10.78 -7.81
CA LEU A 230 -11.22 -10.23 -7.20
C LEU A 230 -10.91 -9.22 -6.07
N GLU A 231 -9.90 -9.53 -5.24
CA GLU A 231 -9.45 -8.65 -4.18
C GLU A 231 -8.86 -7.35 -4.74
N VAL A 232 -7.98 -7.45 -5.73
CA VAL A 232 -7.38 -6.29 -6.39
C VAL A 232 -8.44 -5.45 -7.11
N ALA A 233 -9.43 -6.07 -7.78
CA ALA A 233 -10.54 -5.33 -8.39
C ALA A 233 -11.35 -4.53 -7.37
N ALA A 234 -11.52 -5.09 -6.16
CA ALA A 234 -12.17 -4.38 -5.06
C ALA A 234 -11.33 -3.20 -4.59
N ILE A 235 -10.02 -3.38 -4.42
CA ILE A 235 -9.07 -2.32 -4.03
C ILE A 235 -9.06 -1.20 -5.09
N GLU A 236 -8.96 -1.53 -6.37
CA GLU A 236 -9.01 -0.54 -7.47
C GLU A 236 -10.31 0.29 -7.43
N ARG A 237 -11.45 -0.36 -7.16
CA ARG A 237 -12.73 0.34 -7.06
C ARG A 237 -12.77 1.26 -5.85
N LEU A 238 -12.29 0.81 -4.69
CA LEU A 238 -12.20 1.61 -3.47
C LEU A 238 -11.29 2.83 -3.69
N ALA A 239 -10.12 2.64 -4.29
CA ALA A 239 -9.19 3.71 -4.62
C ALA A 239 -9.83 4.79 -5.52
N ARG A 240 -10.53 4.36 -6.59
CA ARG A 240 -11.26 5.30 -7.48
C ARG A 240 -12.34 6.08 -6.71
N LYS A 241 -13.02 5.44 -5.76
CA LYS A 241 -14.02 6.15 -4.94
C LYS A 241 -13.38 7.15 -3.98
N LEU A 242 -12.27 6.78 -3.34
CA LEU A 242 -11.55 7.68 -2.43
C LEU A 242 -10.96 8.89 -3.17
N VAL A 243 -10.37 8.70 -4.35
CA VAL A 243 -9.91 9.81 -5.19
C VAL A 243 -11.07 10.73 -5.57
N GLN A 244 -12.24 10.17 -5.92
CA GLN A 244 -13.41 10.99 -6.21
C GLN A 244 -13.84 11.83 -5.00
N MET A 245 -13.78 11.26 -3.79
CA MET A 245 -14.07 12.01 -2.56
C MET A 245 -13.03 13.11 -2.32
N LEU A 246 -11.74 12.86 -2.56
CA LEU A 246 -10.68 13.86 -2.48
C LEU A 246 -10.82 15.00 -3.48
N LEU A 247 -11.49 14.79 -4.61
CA LEU A 247 -11.82 15.83 -5.59
C LEU A 247 -13.02 16.68 -5.19
N GLU A 248 -13.78 16.27 -4.18
CA GLU A 248 -15.05 16.91 -3.78
C GLU A 248 -14.99 17.49 -2.35
N ARG A 249 -14.01 17.08 -1.53
CA ARG A 249 -13.95 17.36 -0.09
C ARG A 249 -12.65 17.98 0.32
N ASP A 250 -12.69 18.67 1.46
CA ASP A 250 -11.51 19.18 2.15
C ASP A 250 -11.06 18.17 3.24
N PRO A 251 -9.91 17.47 3.07
CA PRO A 251 -9.43 16.50 4.05
C PRO A 251 -8.98 17.11 5.39
N LEU A 252 -8.82 18.45 5.49
CA LEU A 252 -8.52 19.09 6.77
C LEU A 252 -9.76 19.25 7.63
N SER A 253 -10.93 19.48 7.03
CA SER A 253 -12.17 19.78 7.75
C SER A 253 -13.14 18.60 7.84
N GLU A 254 -13.06 17.64 6.90
CA GLU A 254 -13.98 16.50 6.88
C GLU A 254 -13.29 15.17 6.55
N PRO A 255 -13.76 14.05 7.12
CA PRO A 255 -13.19 12.74 6.85
C PRO A 255 -13.38 12.32 5.39
N VAL A 256 -12.30 11.93 4.72
CA VAL A 256 -12.32 11.33 3.39
C VAL A 256 -12.19 9.81 3.52
N HIS A 257 -13.09 9.18 4.26
CA HIS A 257 -13.12 7.74 4.47
C HIS A 257 -14.46 7.14 4.06
N LEU A 258 -14.43 5.88 3.63
CA LEU A 258 -15.65 5.16 3.32
C LEU A 258 -16.32 4.67 4.60
N THR A 259 -17.65 4.80 4.67
CA THR A 259 -18.42 4.17 5.74
C THR A 259 -18.33 2.64 5.61
N LYS A 260 -18.49 1.89 6.71
CA LYS A 260 -18.48 0.41 6.70
C LYS A 260 -19.48 -0.19 5.68
N LEU A 261 -20.64 0.42 5.53
CA LEU A 261 -21.65 0.02 4.51
C LEU A 261 -21.17 0.35 3.09
N GLY A 262 -20.59 1.54 2.88
CA GLY A 262 -20.01 1.93 1.59
C GLY A 262 -18.85 1.02 1.20
N PHE A 263 -18.00 0.64 2.15
CA PHE A 263 -16.92 -0.31 1.95
C PHE A 263 -17.44 -1.68 1.51
N ALA A 264 -18.40 -2.27 2.26
CA ALA A 264 -19.00 -3.56 1.93
C ALA A 264 -19.70 -3.56 0.57
N TYR A 265 -20.45 -2.51 0.25
CA TYR A 265 -21.11 -2.35 -1.05
C TYR A 265 -20.11 -2.33 -2.21
N ASN A 266 -19.00 -1.57 -2.08
CA ASN A 266 -17.98 -1.50 -3.11
C ASN A 266 -17.25 -2.84 -3.29
N LEU A 267 -16.96 -3.58 -2.21
CA LEU A 267 -16.38 -4.92 -2.27
C LEU A 267 -17.27 -5.90 -3.04
N ILE A 268 -18.55 -5.99 -2.70
CA ILE A 268 -19.51 -6.90 -3.36
C ILE A 268 -19.65 -6.55 -4.83
N THR A 269 -19.80 -5.26 -5.15
CA THR A 269 -19.97 -4.80 -6.53
C THR A 269 -18.73 -5.07 -7.37
N ALA A 270 -17.51 -4.83 -6.84
CA ALA A 270 -16.27 -5.09 -7.53
C ALA A 270 -16.08 -6.58 -7.81
N ALA A 271 -16.32 -7.44 -6.81
CA ALA A 271 -16.26 -8.89 -6.95
C ALA A 271 -17.23 -9.40 -8.02
N SER A 272 -18.47 -8.90 -8.02
CA SER A 272 -19.49 -9.28 -9.01
C SER A 272 -19.11 -8.88 -10.42
N ILE A 273 -18.59 -7.66 -10.62
CA ILE A 273 -18.15 -7.17 -11.94
C ILE A 273 -16.93 -7.96 -12.43
N ALA A 274 -15.91 -8.17 -11.58
CA ALA A 274 -14.70 -8.90 -11.95
C ALA A 274 -15.00 -10.37 -12.27
N PHE A 275 -15.91 -11.01 -11.50
CA PHE A 275 -16.37 -12.36 -11.78
C PHE A 275 -17.14 -12.44 -13.10
N GLY A 276 -18.09 -11.53 -13.34
CA GLY A 276 -18.83 -11.44 -14.60
C GLY A 276 -17.92 -11.25 -15.81
N ARG A 277 -16.93 -10.36 -15.73
CA ARG A 277 -15.95 -10.15 -16.82
C ARG A 277 -15.16 -11.41 -17.17
N ARG A 278 -14.78 -12.23 -16.17
CA ARG A 278 -14.07 -13.49 -16.43
C ARG A 278 -14.96 -14.57 -17.05
N LEU A 279 -16.24 -14.63 -16.70
CA LEU A 279 -17.20 -15.57 -17.31
C LEU A 279 -17.40 -15.27 -18.81
N PHE A 280 -17.39 -14.00 -19.17
CA PHE A 280 -17.65 -13.54 -20.55
C PHE A 280 -16.36 -13.17 -21.32
N ALA A 281 -15.18 -13.50 -20.81
CA ALA A 281 -13.91 -13.30 -21.53
C ALA A 281 -13.83 -14.26 -22.74
N PRO A 282 -13.52 -13.77 -23.95
CA PRO A 282 -13.58 -14.59 -25.20
C PRO A 282 -12.65 -15.82 -25.23
N GLY A 283 -11.67 -15.91 -24.32
CA GLY A 283 -10.75 -17.05 -24.21
C GLY A 283 -11.30 -18.27 -23.44
N ASN A 284 -12.28 -18.09 -22.56
CA ASN A 284 -12.83 -19.20 -21.74
C ASN A 284 -13.93 -19.99 -22.45
N ALA A 285 -14.63 -19.40 -23.39
CA ALA A 285 -15.62 -20.09 -24.22
C ALA A 285 -14.99 -21.17 -25.12
N ALA A 286 -13.77 -20.93 -25.62
CA ALA A 286 -13.04 -21.89 -26.46
C ALA A 286 -12.44 -23.07 -25.68
N ALA A 287 -12.12 -22.89 -24.41
CA ALA A 287 -11.60 -23.98 -23.56
C ALA A 287 -12.70 -24.90 -23.04
N ALA A 288 -13.88 -24.37 -22.77
CA ALA A 288 -15.06 -25.16 -22.35
C ALA A 288 -15.61 -26.04 -23.49
N LEU A 289 -15.46 -25.61 -24.75
CA LEU A 289 -15.90 -26.39 -25.93
C LEU A 289 -14.90 -27.48 -26.35
N ARG A 290 -13.60 -27.37 -26.00
CA ARG A 290 -12.58 -28.41 -26.30
C ARG A 290 -12.58 -29.58 -25.33
N GLY A 291 -13.22 -29.48 -24.18
CA GLY A 291 -13.31 -30.54 -23.17
C GLY A 291 -14.41 -31.58 -23.43
N ILE A 292 -15.20 -31.42 -24.50
CA ILE A 292 -16.34 -32.32 -24.82
C ILE A 292 -15.97 -33.32 -25.92
N ASP A 293 -14.89 -33.10 -26.70
CA ASP A 293 -14.55 -33.93 -27.87
C ASP A 293 -13.47 -35.00 -27.63
N ASP A 294 -12.89 -35.13 -26.42
CA ASP A 294 -11.89 -36.16 -26.10
C ASP A 294 -12.44 -37.22 -25.12
N GLN A 295 -13.50 -37.93 -25.52
CA GLN A 295 -13.83 -39.24 -24.94
C GLN A 295 -13.54 -40.30 -26.03
N PRO A 296 -12.64 -41.22 -25.81
CA PRO A 296 -12.49 -42.36 -26.73
C PRO A 296 -13.74 -43.24 -26.64
N SER A 297 -14.35 -43.46 -27.79
CA SER A 297 -15.46 -44.41 -27.97
C SER A 297 -14.97 -45.87 -27.71
N PRO A 298 -15.87 -46.75 -27.23
CA PRO A 298 -15.56 -48.07 -26.67
C PRO A 298 -14.97 -49.07 -27.69
#